data_047c0cef95d6ab34ae69ef8a6e55804d
#
_entry.id   047c0cef95d6ab34ae69ef8a6e55804d
#
_cell.length_a   1.000
_cell.length_b   1.000
_cell.length_c   1.000
_cell.angle_alpha   90.00
_cell.angle_beta   90.00
_cell.angle_gamma   90.00
#
_symmetry.space_group_name_H-M   'P 1'
#
loop_
_entity.id
_entity.type
_entity.pdbx_description
1 polymer ?
#
loop_
_entity_poly.entity_id
_entity_poly.type
_entity_poly.pdbx_seq_one_letter_code
_entity_poly.pdbx_strand_id
1 'polypeptide(L)'
;MPGSHNTVEKPVGNADSLFMDGGDIFAFTLKQVPKMIDLLLQRNNTSRSDVSLYVLHQANKYMLDFLQKKMKLEDEKMYVNIGSLGNTVSNTIPIALRDAEDSRLIKSGDNVVLAGFGVGLSWAGVELFY
;
A
#
# COMPACT_ATOMS: atom_id res chain seq x y z
N MET A 1 -3.40 -10.55 43.06
CA MET A 1 -3.66 -9.19 42.50
C MET A 1 -3.94 -9.34 41.04
N PRO A 2 -5.16 -9.19 40.54
CA PRO A 2 -5.39 -9.20 39.10
C PRO A 2 -4.92 -7.87 38.52
N GLY A 3 -4.05 -7.95 37.50
CA GLY A 3 -3.52 -6.78 36.80
C GLY A 3 -4.64 -6.01 36.13
N SER A 4 -4.73 -4.72 36.41
CA SER A 4 -5.59 -3.79 35.71
C SER A 4 -5.16 -3.72 34.25
N HIS A 5 -5.94 -4.31 33.36
CA HIS A 5 -5.87 -3.97 31.96
C HIS A 5 -6.33 -2.51 31.84
N ASN A 6 -5.38 -1.61 31.69
CA ASN A 6 -5.66 -0.26 31.20
C ASN A 6 -6.18 -0.40 29.76
N THR A 7 -7.47 -0.59 29.63
CA THR A 7 -8.16 -0.30 28.37
C THR A 7 -8.10 1.21 28.20
N VAL A 8 -7.12 1.69 27.44
CA VAL A 8 -7.17 3.06 26.93
C VAL A 8 -8.43 3.11 26.07
N GLU A 9 -9.49 3.74 26.59
CA GLU A 9 -10.68 4.02 25.80
C GLU A 9 -10.22 4.85 24.61
N LYS A 10 -10.30 4.27 23.41
CA LYS A 10 -10.05 5.02 22.18
C LYS A 10 -11.06 6.16 22.15
N PRO A 11 -10.63 7.42 21.93
CA PRO A 11 -11.57 8.52 21.84
C PRO A 11 -12.55 8.22 20.72
N VAL A 12 -13.82 8.08 21.06
CA VAL A 12 -14.90 7.98 20.09
C VAL A 12 -14.95 9.35 19.41
N GLY A 13 -14.46 9.41 18.18
CA GLY A 13 -14.51 10.62 17.37
C GLY A 13 -15.96 11.11 17.27
N ASN A 14 -16.15 12.42 17.32
CA ASN A 14 -17.46 13.01 17.06
C ASN A 14 -17.92 12.58 15.68
N ALA A 15 -19.20 12.25 15.49
CA ALA A 15 -19.75 11.77 14.21
C ALA A 15 -19.45 12.71 13.02
N ASP A 16 -19.10 13.97 13.31
CA ASP A 16 -18.80 15.01 12.34
C ASP A 16 -17.30 15.20 12.07
N SER A 17 -16.41 14.35 12.65
CA SER A 17 -14.96 14.49 12.51
C SER A 17 -14.32 13.20 11.98
N LEU A 18 -13.34 13.37 11.09
CA LEU A 18 -12.49 12.26 10.66
C LEU A 18 -11.59 11.84 11.82
N PHE A 19 -11.71 10.59 12.26
CA PHE A 19 -10.80 9.99 13.22
C PHE A 19 -9.86 9.02 12.49
N MET A 20 -8.56 9.11 12.76
CA MET A 20 -7.55 8.22 12.20
C MET A 20 -6.49 7.88 13.25
N ASP A 21 -6.37 6.60 13.60
CA ASP A 21 -5.27 6.09 14.40
C ASP A 21 -4.11 5.69 13.48
N GLY A 22 -3.10 6.54 13.38
CA GLY A 22 -1.96 6.32 12.50
C GLY A 22 -1.14 5.08 12.86
N GLY A 23 -1.05 4.73 14.14
CA GLY A 23 -0.35 3.52 14.60
C GLY A 23 -1.07 2.24 14.19
N ASP A 24 -2.38 2.18 14.37
CA ASP A 24 -3.21 1.05 13.97
C ASP A 24 -3.20 0.88 12.44
N ILE A 25 -3.30 1.97 11.69
CA ILE A 25 -3.22 1.93 10.22
C ILE A 25 -1.86 1.43 9.76
N PHE A 26 -0.78 1.87 10.37
CA PHE A 26 0.57 1.41 10.05
C PHE A 26 0.73 -0.09 10.31
N ALA A 27 0.37 -0.57 11.51
CA ALA A 27 0.45 -1.98 11.88
C ALA A 27 -0.41 -2.87 10.96
N PHE A 28 -1.63 -2.43 10.66
CA PHE A 28 -2.53 -3.08 9.72
C PHE A 28 -1.91 -3.18 8.32
N THR A 29 -1.42 -2.07 7.80
CA THR A 29 -0.85 -1.99 6.45
C THR A 29 0.33 -2.95 6.29
N LEU A 30 1.27 -2.93 7.23
CA LEU A 30 2.43 -3.82 7.20
C LEU A 30 2.09 -5.31 7.32
N LYS A 31 0.94 -5.64 7.90
CA LYS A 31 0.47 -7.02 8.03
C LYS A 31 -0.33 -7.48 6.82
N GLN A 32 -1.27 -6.66 6.37
CA GLN A 32 -2.29 -7.10 5.39
C GLN A 32 -1.85 -6.89 3.94
N VAL A 33 -1.14 -5.80 3.62
CA VAL A 33 -0.77 -5.49 2.23
C VAL A 33 0.17 -6.55 1.64
N PRO A 34 1.29 -6.94 2.29
CA PRO A 34 2.13 -8.00 1.76
C PRO A 34 1.39 -9.32 1.60
N LYS A 35 0.58 -9.70 2.59
CA LYS A 35 -0.22 -10.94 2.55
C LYS A 35 -1.24 -10.92 1.40
N MET A 36 -1.90 -9.80 1.17
CA MET A 36 -2.85 -9.64 0.08
C MET A 36 -2.15 -9.77 -1.28
N ILE A 37 -0.98 -9.14 -1.44
CA ILE A 37 -0.19 -9.23 -2.68
C ILE A 37 0.24 -10.68 -2.92
N ASP A 38 0.72 -11.39 -1.91
CA ASP A 38 1.09 -12.81 -2.06
C ASP A 38 -0.10 -13.68 -2.50
N LEU A 39 -1.27 -13.46 -1.91
CA LEU A 39 -2.49 -14.17 -2.31
C LEU A 39 -2.95 -13.82 -3.72
N LEU A 40 -2.81 -12.56 -4.14
CA LEU A 40 -3.13 -12.10 -5.49
C LEU A 40 -2.24 -12.83 -6.52
N LEU A 41 -0.93 -12.80 -6.30
CA LEU A 41 0.03 -13.46 -7.19
C LEU A 41 -0.18 -14.97 -7.25
N GLN A 42 -0.42 -15.60 -6.10
CA GLN A 42 -0.73 -17.03 -6.03
C GLN A 42 -1.97 -17.40 -6.85
N ARG A 43 -3.05 -16.61 -6.77
CA ARG A 43 -4.29 -16.83 -7.54
C ARG A 43 -4.08 -16.72 -9.05
N ASN A 44 -3.16 -15.87 -9.47
CA ASN A 44 -2.85 -15.64 -10.88
C ASN A 44 -1.73 -16.54 -11.40
N ASN A 45 -1.18 -17.43 -10.54
CA ASN A 45 -0.01 -18.26 -10.84
C ASN A 45 1.22 -17.42 -11.27
N THR A 46 1.38 -16.25 -10.71
CA THR A 46 2.47 -15.31 -10.96
C THR A 46 3.44 -15.35 -9.77
N SER A 47 4.74 -15.31 -10.05
CA SER A 47 5.76 -15.15 -9.02
C SER A 47 6.12 -13.68 -8.80
N ARG A 48 6.71 -13.35 -7.65
CA ARG A 48 7.17 -11.98 -7.39
C ARG A 48 8.22 -11.49 -8.39
N SER A 49 9.03 -12.41 -8.94
CA SER A 49 10.02 -12.11 -9.96
C SER A 49 9.40 -11.68 -11.29
N ASP A 50 8.18 -12.15 -11.59
CA ASP A 50 7.48 -11.84 -12.83
C ASP A 50 6.81 -10.46 -12.80
N VAL A 51 6.68 -9.86 -11.61
CA VAL A 51 6.14 -8.51 -11.47
C VAL A 51 7.19 -7.48 -11.87
N SER A 52 6.87 -6.67 -12.86
CA SER A 52 7.73 -5.60 -13.36
C SER A 52 7.76 -4.42 -12.40
N LEU A 53 6.59 -4.02 -11.88
CA LEU A 53 6.47 -2.85 -10.99
C LEU A 53 5.32 -3.02 -9.98
N TYR A 54 5.57 -2.58 -8.75
CA TYR A 54 4.56 -2.42 -7.71
C TYR A 54 4.20 -0.95 -7.56
N VAL A 55 2.93 -0.59 -7.75
CA VAL A 55 2.39 0.75 -7.57
C VAL A 55 1.41 0.72 -6.41
N LEU A 56 1.88 1.10 -5.23
CA LEU A 56 1.09 1.10 -4.01
C LEU A 56 0.48 2.48 -3.75
N HIS A 57 -0.58 2.51 -2.96
CA HIS A 57 -1.09 3.77 -2.42
C HIS A 57 0.03 4.56 -1.75
N GLN A 58 0.22 5.81 -2.18
CA GLN A 58 1.27 6.70 -1.69
C GLN A 58 0.83 7.35 -0.37
N ALA A 59 0.81 6.57 0.72
CA ALA A 59 0.34 7.02 2.03
C ALA A 59 1.33 8.01 2.69
N ASN A 60 2.55 7.57 2.89
CA ASN A 60 3.71 8.36 3.28
C ASN A 60 4.99 7.55 2.97
N LYS A 61 6.11 8.26 2.83
CA LYS A 61 7.38 7.63 2.44
C LYS A 61 7.84 6.57 3.45
N TYR A 62 7.70 6.85 4.74
CA TYR A 62 8.11 5.93 5.80
C TYR A 62 7.40 4.58 5.70
N MET A 63 6.08 4.60 5.47
CA MET A 63 5.27 3.38 5.29
C MET A 63 5.69 2.61 4.03
N LEU A 64 5.93 3.31 2.93
CA LEU A 64 6.38 2.70 1.68
C LEU A 64 7.75 2.03 1.84
N ASP A 65 8.70 2.69 2.49
CA ASP A 65 10.04 2.14 2.77
C ASP A 65 9.95 0.86 3.64
N PHE A 66 9.05 0.84 4.62
CA PHE A 66 8.82 -0.37 5.43
C PHE A 66 8.16 -1.50 4.64
N LEU A 67 7.17 -1.19 3.80
CA LEU A 67 6.53 -2.19 2.94
C LEU A 67 7.56 -2.80 1.98
N GLN A 68 8.37 -1.96 1.32
CA GLN A 68 9.42 -2.40 0.41
C GLN A 68 10.41 -3.37 1.10
N LYS A 69 10.91 -3.00 2.27
CA LYS A 69 11.82 -3.84 3.06
C LYS A 69 11.14 -5.15 3.49
N LYS A 70 9.91 -5.07 3.97
CA LYS A 70 9.15 -6.26 4.41
C LYS A 70 8.87 -7.22 3.28
N MET A 71 8.56 -6.70 2.10
CA MET A 71 8.33 -7.49 0.90
C MET A 71 9.63 -7.92 0.21
N LYS A 72 10.79 -7.41 0.68
CA LYS A 72 12.12 -7.66 0.09
C LYS A 72 12.17 -7.30 -1.39
N LEU A 73 11.56 -6.17 -1.75
CA LEU A 73 11.57 -5.66 -3.11
C LEU A 73 12.84 -4.84 -3.36
N GLU A 74 13.41 -5.00 -4.55
CA GLU A 74 14.47 -4.12 -5.06
C GLU A 74 13.94 -2.71 -5.29
N ASP A 75 14.83 -1.72 -5.29
CA ASP A 75 14.44 -0.30 -5.36
C ASP A 75 13.67 0.02 -6.65
N GLU A 76 14.04 -0.62 -7.76
CA GLU A 76 13.42 -0.43 -9.07
C GLU A 76 12.04 -1.07 -9.19
N LYS A 77 11.71 -1.99 -8.28
CA LYS A 77 10.44 -2.74 -8.31
C LYS A 77 9.27 -2.01 -7.66
N MET A 78 9.51 -0.98 -6.87
CA MET A 78 8.45 -0.23 -6.19
C MET A 78 8.46 1.24 -6.59
N TYR A 79 7.35 1.69 -7.18
CA TYR A 79 7.23 3.08 -7.61
C TYR A 79 6.89 4.01 -6.44
N VAL A 80 7.64 5.10 -6.30
CA VAL A 80 7.45 6.09 -5.23
C VAL A 80 7.57 7.50 -5.81
N ASN A 81 6.48 8.27 -5.77
CA ASN A 81 6.46 9.68 -6.21
C ASN A 81 5.88 10.63 -5.15
N ILE A 82 5.66 10.14 -3.94
CA ILE A 82 5.02 10.92 -2.87
C ILE A 82 5.79 12.19 -2.50
N GLY A 83 7.10 12.23 -2.72
CA GLY A 83 7.93 13.38 -2.38
C GLY A 83 7.56 14.67 -3.13
N SER A 84 7.01 14.55 -4.33
CA SER A 84 6.59 15.69 -5.16
C SER A 84 5.10 16.00 -5.07
N LEU A 85 4.27 15.01 -4.75
CA LEU A 85 2.81 15.11 -4.84
C LEU A 85 2.09 15.01 -3.50
N GLY A 86 2.73 14.40 -2.50
CA GLY A 86 2.08 14.08 -1.24
C GLY A 86 1.03 12.97 -1.36
N ASN A 87 0.24 12.81 -0.31
CA ASN A 87 -0.86 11.85 -0.29
C ASN A 87 -2.13 12.49 -0.86
N THR A 88 -2.45 12.16 -2.10
CA THR A 88 -3.66 12.62 -2.82
C THR A 88 -4.85 11.68 -2.63
N VAL A 89 -4.88 10.92 -1.54
CA VAL A 89 -5.95 9.98 -1.16
C VAL A 89 -6.13 8.90 -2.23
N SER A 90 -7.35 8.73 -2.78
CA SER A 90 -7.66 7.72 -3.80
C SER A 90 -6.95 7.94 -5.15
N ASN A 91 -6.49 9.16 -5.41
CA ASN A 91 -5.82 9.50 -6.66
C ASN A 91 -4.34 9.10 -6.70
N THR A 92 -3.76 8.66 -5.58
CA THR A 92 -2.32 8.33 -5.52
C THR A 92 -1.93 7.22 -6.49
N ILE A 93 -2.74 6.18 -6.62
CA ILE A 93 -2.46 5.05 -7.52
C ILE A 93 -2.58 5.45 -8.99
N PRO A 94 -3.69 6.03 -9.48
CA PRO A 94 -3.79 6.41 -10.89
C PRO A 94 -2.76 7.45 -11.29
N ILE A 95 -2.41 8.40 -10.41
CA ILE A 95 -1.35 9.38 -10.69
C ILE A 95 0.01 8.69 -10.76
N ALA A 96 0.34 7.82 -9.80
CA ALA A 96 1.61 7.09 -9.79
C ALA A 96 1.74 6.15 -11.00
N LEU A 97 0.66 5.49 -11.39
CA LEU A 97 0.63 4.63 -12.58
C LEU A 97 0.89 5.45 -13.86
N ARG A 98 0.20 6.59 -14.02
CA ARG A 98 0.40 7.47 -15.16
C ARG A 98 1.82 8.04 -15.21
N ASP A 99 2.36 8.44 -14.08
CA ASP A 99 3.72 8.99 -13.97
C ASP A 99 4.78 7.91 -14.31
N ALA A 100 4.54 6.66 -13.91
CA ALA A 100 5.39 5.53 -14.27
C ALA A 100 5.34 5.23 -15.78
N GLU A 101 4.16 5.35 -16.42
CA GLU A 101 4.02 5.23 -17.88
C GLU A 101 4.79 6.35 -18.61
N ASP A 102 4.56 7.60 -18.23
CA ASP A 102 5.20 8.76 -18.86
C ASP A 102 6.74 8.71 -18.69
N SER A 103 7.21 8.14 -17.57
CA SER A 103 8.63 7.88 -17.31
C SER A 103 9.17 6.63 -18.01
N ARG A 104 8.36 5.91 -18.77
CA ARG A 104 8.70 4.67 -19.50
C ARG A 104 9.20 3.54 -18.59
N LEU A 105 8.75 3.52 -17.34
CA LEU A 105 9.02 2.44 -16.39
C LEU A 105 8.07 1.26 -16.59
N ILE A 106 6.98 1.47 -17.32
CA ILE A 106 6.00 0.45 -17.71
C ILE A 106 5.88 0.44 -19.23
N LYS A 107 5.88 -0.75 -19.81
CA LYS A 107 5.75 -0.98 -21.25
C LYS A 107 4.87 -2.20 -21.54
N SER A 108 4.46 -2.36 -22.80
CA SER A 108 3.68 -3.53 -23.23
C SER A 108 4.40 -4.83 -22.89
N GLY A 109 3.68 -5.76 -22.29
CA GLY A 109 4.17 -7.05 -21.80
C GLY A 109 4.58 -7.03 -20.32
N ASP A 110 4.58 -5.88 -19.67
CA ASP A 110 4.89 -5.79 -18.24
C ASP A 110 3.71 -6.22 -17.38
N ASN A 111 4.04 -6.78 -16.23
CA ASN A 111 3.10 -7.14 -15.18
C ASN A 111 3.21 -6.15 -14.03
N VAL A 112 2.13 -5.47 -13.71
CA VAL A 112 2.09 -4.40 -12.71
C VAL A 112 1.10 -4.74 -11.62
N VAL A 113 1.54 -4.70 -10.36
CA VAL A 113 0.68 -4.90 -9.20
C VAL A 113 0.30 -3.55 -8.61
N LEU A 114 -1.01 -3.28 -8.52
CA LEU A 114 -1.56 -2.13 -7.81
C LEU A 114 -2.09 -2.57 -6.45
N ALA A 115 -1.87 -1.78 -5.39
CA ALA A 115 -2.41 -2.06 -4.07
C ALA A 115 -2.88 -0.78 -3.37
N GLY A 116 -4.17 -0.73 -3.05
CA GLY A 116 -4.80 0.31 -2.25
C GLY A 116 -5.07 -0.16 -0.83
N PHE A 117 -4.94 0.72 0.13
CA PHE A 117 -5.20 0.44 1.54
C PHE A 117 -5.44 1.73 2.33
N GLY A 118 -6.13 1.63 3.45
CA GLY A 118 -6.39 2.79 4.29
C GLY A 118 -7.64 2.67 5.15
N VAL A 119 -8.40 3.74 5.12
CA VAL A 119 -9.60 3.93 5.94
C VAL A 119 -10.61 2.79 5.77
N GLY A 120 -11.17 2.32 6.96
CA GLY A 120 -12.18 1.27 6.96
C GLY A 120 -11.99 0.28 8.12
N LEU A 121 -10.92 -0.44 8.40
CA LEU A 121 -9.73 -0.54 7.54
C LEU A 121 -10.04 -1.38 6.29
N SER A 122 -9.59 -0.93 5.14
CA SER A 122 -9.84 -1.63 3.87
C SER A 122 -8.58 -1.74 3.02
N TRP A 123 -8.52 -2.77 2.19
CA TRP A 123 -7.42 -3.00 1.27
C TRP A 123 -7.89 -3.80 0.06
N ALA A 124 -7.28 -3.54 -1.07
CA ALA A 124 -7.50 -4.28 -2.31
C ALA A 124 -6.26 -4.25 -3.18
N GLY A 125 -6.12 -5.26 -4.02
CA GLY A 125 -5.04 -5.33 -5.00
C GLY A 125 -5.53 -5.87 -6.33
N VAL A 126 -4.87 -5.45 -7.39
CA VAL A 126 -5.09 -5.94 -8.75
C VAL A 126 -3.76 -6.12 -9.44
N GLU A 127 -3.66 -7.13 -10.28
CA GLU A 127 -2.54 -7.38 -11.19
C GLU A 127 -2.97 -7.01 -12.60
N LEU A 128 -2.21 -6.15 -13.24
CA LEU A 128 -2.44 -5.67 -14.60
C LEU A 128 -1.38 -6.24 -15.53
N PHE A 129 -1.81 -6.77 -16.66
CA PHE A 129 -0.93 -7.15 -17.75
C PHE A 129 -1.02 -6.07 -18.84
N TYR A 130 0.07 -5.34 -19.00
CA TYR A 130 0.17 -4.17 -19.86
C TYR A 130 0.28 -4.51 -21.34
#